data_635062f19504fe44dd01b9ce8a5ade59
#
_entry.id   635062f19504fe44dd01b9ce8a5ade59
#
_cell.length_a   1.000
_cell.length_b   1.000
_cell.length_c   1.000
_cell.angle_alpha   90.00
_cell.angle_beta   90.00
_cell.angle_gamma   90.00
#
_symmetry.space_group_name_H-M   'P 1'
#
loop_
_entity.id
_entity.type
_entity.pdbx_description
1 polymer ?
#
loop_
_entity_poly.entity_id
_entity_poly.type
_entity_poly.pdbx_seq_one_letter_code
_entity_poly.pdbx_strand_id
1 'polypeptide(L)' 'MIAYLNGILAEIEEENIVIEVNGIGYNVRIPVGMAGRLPQIGEVVKLYTYTSVREDAIGLYGFLSRDDLNMY' A
#
# COMPACT_ATOMS: atom_id res chain seq x y z
N MET A 1 14.05 0.91 4.76
CA MET A 1 13.04 0.04 4.16
C MET A 1 11.78 0.03 5.00
N ILE A 2 10.63 0.22 4.39
CA ILE A 2 9.36 0.23 5.10
C ILE A 2 8.75 -1.16 5.02
N ALA A 3 8.56 -1.81 6.16
CA ALA A 3 8.05 -3.19 6.20
C ALA A 3 6.53 -3.26 6.14
N TYR A 4 5.85 -2.27 6.69
CA TYR A 4 4.39 -2.19 6.63
C TYR A 4 3.94 -0.76 6.90
N LEU A 5 2.69 -0.48 6.51
CA LEU A 5 2.02 0.78 6.82
C LEU A 5 0.70 0.46 7.52
N ASN A 6 0.44 1.18 8.60
CA ASN A 6 -0.83 1.08 9.33
C ASN A 6 -1.40 2.50 9.43
N GLY A 7 -2.45 2.76 8.71
CA GLY A 7 -3.04 4.09 8.67
C GLY A 7 -4.42 4.09 8.06
N ILE A 8 -4.88 5.27 7.69
CA ILE A 8 -6.22 5.45 7.13
C ILE A 8 -6.15 5.40 5.62
N LEU A 9 -7.04 4.60 5.03
CA LEU A 9 -7.15 4.53 3.58
C LEU A 9 -7.78 5.84 3.08
N ALA A 10 -6.96 6.66 2.43
CA ALA A 10 -7.39 7.99 1.99
C ALA A 10 -7.92 8.00 0.57
N GLU A 11 -7.29 7.22 -0.34
CA GLU A 11 -7.72 7.15 -1.73
C GLU A 11 -7.48 5.75 -2.28
N ILE A 12 -8.35 5.33 -3.20
CA ILE A 12 -8.22 4.07 -3.92
C ILE A 12 -8.22 4.36 -5.41
N GLU A 13 -7.20 3.90 -6.11
CA GLU A 13 -7.14 3.92 -7.56
C GLU A 13 -6.99 2.49 -8.08
N GLU A 14 -6.95 2.32 -9.40
CA GLU A 14 -6.95 0.99 -10.00
C GLU A 14 -5.71 0.16 -9.63
N GLU A 15 -4.55 0.80 -9.61
CA GLU A 15 -3.28 0.11 -9.35
C GLU A 15 -2.53 0.65 -8.13
N ASN A 16 -3.07 1.64 -7.46
CA ASN A 16 -2.42 2.22 -6.30
C ASN A 16 -3.43 2.79 -5.32
N ILE A 17 -3.00 2.95 -4.10
CA ILE A 17 -3.80 3.54 -3.03
C ILE A 17 -2.95 4.54 -2.27
N VAL A 18 -3.62 5.41 -1.52
CA VAL A 18 -2.94 6.34 -0.62
C VAL A 18 -3.33 6.00 0.81
N ILE A 19 -2.33 5.73 1.64
CA ILE A 19 -2.50 5.49 3.07
C ILE A 19 -1.99 6.71 3.81
N GLU A 20 -2.83 7.30 4.65
CA GLU A 20 -2.45 8.46 5.44
C GLU A 20 -2.02 8.04 6.84
N VAL A 21 -0.80 8.41 7.21
CA VAL A 21 -0.24 8.15 8.53
C VAL A 21 0.26 9.48 9.09
N ASN A 22 -0.32 9.94 10.17
CA ASN A 22 0.06 11.20 10.83
C ASN A 22 0.11 12.40 9.88
N GLY A 23 -0.86 12.49 8.98
CA GLY A 23 -0.94 13.59 8.03
C GLY A 23 -0.07 13.45 6.79
N ILE A 24 0.66 12.34 6.67
CA ILE A 24 1.47 12.05 5.49
C ILE A 24 0.77 11.00 4.65
N GLY A 25 0.55 11.31 3.36
CA GLY A 25 -0.03 10.36 2.42
C GLY A 25 1.05 9.55 1.72
N TYR A 26 1.03 8.23 1.91
CA TYR A 26 1.95 7.32 1.22
C TYR A 26 1.25 6.72 0.02
N ASN A 27 1.83 6.91 -1.16
CA ASN A 27 1.33 6.32 -2.39
C ASN A 27 1.89 4.90 -2.52
N VAL A 28 1.01 3.91 -2.44
CA VAL A 28 1.39 2.50 -2.42
C VAL A 28 0.79 1.81 -3.63
N ARG A 29 1.62 1.16 -4.42
CA ARG A 29 1.13 0.34 -5.53
C ARG A 29 0.62 -0.99 -5.02
N ILE A 30 -0.45 -1.46 -5.62
CA ILE A 30 -1.08 -2.73 -5.24
C ILE A 30 -1.23 -3.62 -6.47
N PRO A 31 -1.30 -4.95 -6.27
CA PRO A 31 -1.57 -5.86 -7.38
C PRO A 31 -2.95 -5.63 -7.98
N VAL A 32 -3.08 -5.93 -9.26
CA VAL A 32 -4.37 -5.84 -9.95
C VAL A 32 -5.39 -6.74 -9.24
N GLY A 33 -6.58 -6.20 -9.00
CA GLY A 33 -7.65 -6.93 -8.34
C GLY A 33 -7.67 -6.79 -6.82
N MET A 34 -6.60 -6.27 -6.22
CA MET A 34 -6.54 -6.11 -4.77
C MET A 34 -7.45 -4.97 -4.29
N ALA A 35 -7.74 -4.00 -5.14
CA ALA A 35 -8.59 -2.87 -4.77
C ALA A 35 -9.96 -3.31 -4.27
N GLY A 36 -10.51 -4.38 -4.81
CA GLY A 36 -11.80 -4.92 -4.38
C GLY A 36 -11.76 -5.63 -3.03
N ARG A 37 -10.60 -5.89 -2.49
CA ARG A 37 -10.40 -6.55 -1.19
C ARG A 37 -10.11 -5.57 -0.06
N LEU A 38 -10.02 -4.29 -0.38
CA LEU A 38 -9.68 -3.25 0.59
C LEU A 38 -10.93 -2.77 1.33
N PRO A 39 -10.75 -2.23 2.56
CA PRO A 39 -11.86 -1.59 3.27
C PRO A 39 -12.28 -0.31 2.56
N GLN A 40 -13.31 0.34 3.10
CA GLN A 40 -13.77 1.61 2.55
C GLN A 40 -12.81 2.74 2.89
N ILE A 41 -12.82 3.77 2.05
CA ILE A 41 -12.06 4.99 2.31
C ILE A 41 -12.47 5.56 3.67
N GLY A 42 -11.48 5.94 4.47
CA GLY A 42 -11.68 6.44 5.82
C GLY A 42 -11.46 5.40 6.90
N GLU A 43 -11.36 4.13 6.53
CA GLU A 43 -11.11 3.06 7.49
C GLU A 43 -9.62 2.79 7.67
N VAL A 44 -9.26 2.25 8.82
CA VAL A 44 -7.87 1.87 9.11
C VAL A 44 -7.53 0.61 8.35
N VAL A 45 -6.37 0.62 7.72
CA VAL A 45 -5.86 -0.55 6.99
C VAL A 45 -4.39 -0.74 7.30
N LYS A 46 -3.96 -2.00 7.36
CA LYS A 46 -2.56 -2.36 7.50
C LYS A 46 -2.12 -3.08 6.23
N LEU A 47 -1.06 -2.58 5.62
CA LEU A 47 -0.48 -3.19 4.42
C LEU A 47 0.97 -3.56 4.68
N TYR A 48 1.35 -4.75 4.27
CA TYR A 48 2.75 -5.13 4.22
C TYR A 48 3.36 -4.57 2.95
N THR A 49 4.47 -3.87 3.07
CA THR A 49 5.03 -3.13 1.96
C THR A 49 6.42 -3.61 1.60
N TYR A 50 6.73 -3.45 0.32
CA TYR A 50 8.04 -3.70 -0.23
C TYR A 50 8.51 -2.40 -0.90
N THR A 51 9.70 -1.94 -0.55
CA THR A 51 10.26 -0.73 -1.12
C THR A 51 11.13 -1.09 -2.32
N SER A 52 10.76 -0.57 -3.49
CA SER A 52 11.55 -0.71 -4.70
C SER A 52 12.28 0.60 -4.97
N VAL A 53 13.61 0.52 -5.06
CA VAL A 53 14.44 1.69 -5.35
C VAL A 53 15.05 1.48 -6.73
N ARG A 54 14.80 2.46 -7.61
CA ARG A 54 15.38 2.48 -8.95
C ARG A 54 16.13 3.81 -9.12
N GLU A 55 16.94 3.92 -10.14
CA GLU A 55 17.72 5.13 -10.39
C GLU A 55 16.87 6.40 -10.43
N ASP A 56 15.67 6.29 -10.94
CA ASP A 56 14.78 7.43 -11.17
C ASP A 56 13.55 7.46 -10.27
N ALA A 57 13.35 6.46 -9.41
CA ALA A 57 12.14 6.40 -8.60
C ALA A 57 12.29 5.50 -7.39
N ILE A 58 11.55 5.87 -6.32
CA ILE A 58 11.36 5.03 -5.16
C ILE A 58 9.87 4.71 -5.11
N GLY A 59 9.53 3.42 -5.11
CA GLY A 59 8.13 2.99 -5.09
C GLY A 59 7.85 2.06 -3.93
N LEU A 60 6.63 2.15 -3.39
CA LEU A 60 6.13 1.23 -2.38
C LEU A 60 5.11 0.30 -3.03
N TYR A 61 5.26 -0.99 -2.79
CA TYR A 61 4.30 -2.01 -3.21
C TYR A 61 3.65 -2.59 -1.98
N GLY A 62 2.33 -2.69 -1.96
CA GLY A 62 1.58 -3.12 -0.79
C GLY A 62 0.81 -4.41 -1.01
N PHE A 63 0.71 -5.21 0.05
CA PHE A 63 -0.02 -6.47 0.05
C PHE A 63 -0.80 -6.58 1.35
N LEU A 64 -1.99 -7.19 1.27
CA LEU A 64 -2.85 -7.32 2.45
C LEU A 64 -2.34 -8.35 3.44
N SER A 65 -1.56 -9.33 2.99
CA SER A 65 -1.00 -10.33 3.87
C SER A 65 0.49 -10.49 3.62
N ARG A 66 1.18 -10.97 4.64
CA ARG A 66 2.61 -11.23 4.54
C ARG A 66 2.91 -12.37 3.57
N ASP A 67 2.00 -13.32 3.47
CA ASP A 67 2.14 -14.43 2.52
C ASP A 67 2.12 -13.93 1.09
N ASP A 68 1.24 -12.98 0.77
CA ASP A 68 1.20 -12.36 -0.55
C ASP A 68 2.53 -11.65 -0.86
N LEU A 69 3.09 -10.97 0.11
CA LEU A 69 4.38 -10.29 -0.04
C LEU A 69 5.50 -11.29 -0.31
N ASN A 70 5.51 -12.42 0.39
CA ASN A 70 6.56 -13.43 0.23
C ASN A 70 6.52 -14.10 -1.14
N MET A 71 5.36 -14.13 -1.78
CA MET A 71 5.21 -14.69 -3.11
C MET A 71 5.62 -13.73 -4.22
N TYR A 72 5.78 -12.48 -3.88
CA TYR A 72 6.17 -11.45 -4.84
C TYR A 72 7.67 -11.50 -5.12
#